data_371572510cb326ffeffc6888d4244222
#
_entry.id   371572510cb326ffeffc6888d4244222
#
_cell.length_a   1.000
_cell.length_b   1.000
_cell.length_c   1.000
_cell.angle_alpha   90.00
_cell.angle_beta   90.00
_cell.angle_gamma   90.00
#
_symmetry.space_group_name_H-M   'P 1'
#
loop_
_entity.id
_entity.type
_entity.pdbx_description
1 polymer ?
#
loop_
_entity_poly.entity_id
_entity_poly.type
_entity_poly.pdbx_seq_one_letter_code
_entity_poly.pdbx_strand_id
1 'polypeptide(L)'
;MADTSSNEAKNKLLATVERVAARSRELNAKRERPSLFSAVQLPIWGEAQRGLPNSLARGALFTAVRDNSSRLYFEGAPVASLSGIDLHYRGQELRQDDASVFMTILHLARHVPLGQEVSFTAYAMLKELGWSINSKEYQHLRQCIDRLSATSVRVSADRGRVGYGGSLVRQFVWRDEQGKQLSHWKVWLEPEIVRLFGEQAFTIFDWGQRRMIGGRASLALWLHSFLCTHAEPIPMSVGKYHELSGSKSKNLFHFRARLVVALQKLKDARFLADFRIANDLVYVQRVRRAPRAVVEAR
;
A
#
# COMPACT_ATOMS: atom_id res chain seq x y z
N MET A 1 41.34 -48.06 24.25
CA MET A 1 39.93 -47.96 24.67
C MET A 1 39.30 -46.58 24.44
N ALA A 2 39.99 -45.65 23.80
CA ALA A 2 39.46 -44.28 23.57
C ALA A 2 38.76 -44.08 22.17
N ASP A 3 38.91 -45.02 21.24
CA ASP A 3 38.48 -44.84 19.85
C ASP A 3 37.03 -45.32 19.58
N THR A 4 36.49 -46.19 20.42
CA THR A 4 35.13 -46.74 20.30
C THR A 4 34.05 -45.75 20.75
N SER A 5 34.32 -44.95 21.78
CA SER A 5 33.38 -43.94 22.31
C SER A 5 33.18 -42.76 21.35
N SER A 6 34.23 -42.35 20.63
CA SER A 6 34.19 -41.28 19.63
C SER A 6 33.35 -41.66 18.39
N ASN A 7 33.43 -42.94 17.99
CA ASN A 7 32.68 -43.46 16.83
C ASN A 7 31.18 -43.66 17.14
N GLU A 8 30.82 -44.05 18.36
CA GLU A 8 29.42 -44.15 18.81
C GLU A 8 28.75 -42.78 18.90
N ALA A 9 29.46 -41.76 19.41
CA ALA A 9 28.93 -40.38 19.47
C ALA A 9 28.71 -39.81 18.06
N LYS A 10 29.62 -40.07 17.13
CA LYS A 10 29.52 -39.65 15.72
C LYS A 10 28.35 -40.32 15.00
N ASN A 11 28.12 -41.61 15.23
CA ASN A 11 27.00 -42.36 14.67
C ASN A 11 25.65 -41.90 15.24
N LYS A 12 25.56 -41.57 16.53
CA LYS A 12 24.35 -40.97 17.14
C LYS A 12 24.03 -39.57 16.56
N LEU A 13 25.07 -38.77 16.31
CA LEU A 13 24.93 -37.46 15.70
C LEU A 13 24.41 -37.56 14.25
N LEU A 14 24.98 -38.47 13.45
CA LEU A 14 24.57 -38.75 12.08
C LEU A 14 23.12 -39.24 12.02
N ALA A 15 22.71 -40.17 12.86
CA ALA A 15 21.34 -40.67 12.94
C ALA A 15 20.34 -39.57 13.38
N THR A 16 20.79 -38.59 14.18
CA THR A 16 19.94 -37.46 14.59
C THR A 16 19.77 -36.44 13.43
N VAL A 17 20.85 -36.15 12.70
CA VAL A 17 20.82 -35.28 11.51
C VAL A 17 19.95 -35.88 10.41
N GLU A 18 20.06 -37.17 10.15
CA GLU A 18 19.21 -37.87 9.16
C GLU A 18 17.75 -37.86 9.56
N ARG A 19 17.41 -38.03 10.84
CA ARG A 19 16.05 -37.96 11.36
C ARG A 19 15.46 -36.55 11.21
N VAL A 20 16.23 -35.50 11.48
CA VAL A 20 15.82 -34.13 11.30
C VAL A 20 15.66 -33.80 9.82
N ALA A 21 16.56 -34.26 8.97
CA ALA A 21 16.46 -34.10 7.51
C ALA A 21 15.25 -34.84 6.91
N ALA A 22 14.97 -36.06 7.36
CA ALA A 22 13.79 -36.84 6.95
C ALA A 22 12.48 -36.14 7.37
N ARG A 23 12.42 -35.63 8.60
CA ARG A 23 11.25 -34.91 9.11
C ARG A 23 11.06 -33.57 8.38
N SER A 24 12.13 -32.87 8.02
CA SER A 24 12.12 -31.67 7.21
C SER A 24 11.63 -31.95 5.78
N ARG A 25 12.05 -33.06 5.17
CA ARG A 25 11.57 -33.52 3.85
C ARG A 25 10.07 -33.89 3.89
N GLU A 26 9.63 -34.56 4.96
CA GLU A 26 8.21 -34.93 5.14
C GLU A 26 7.32 -33.70 5.38
N LEU A 27 7.81 -32.71 6.13
CA LEU A 27 7.12 -31.42 6.32
C LEU A 27 7.09 -30.58 5.05
N ASN A 28 8.16 -30.62 4.25
CA ASN A 28 8.19 -29.96 2.95
C ASN A 28 7.31 -30.69 1.92
N ALA A 29 7.28 -32.01 1.88
CA ALA A 29 6.39 -32.79 1.04
C ALA A 29 4.90 -32.64 1.43
N LYS A 30 4.60 -32.40 2.72
CA LYS A 30 3.24 -32.01 3.17
C LYS A 30 2.92 -30.56 2.82
N ARG A 31 3.91 -29.66 2.70
CA ARG A 31 3.76 -28.31 2.16
C ARG A 31 3.63 -28.28 0.63
N GLU A 32 4.27 -29.22 -0.05
CA GLU A 32 4.27 -29.39 -1.52
C GLU A 32 3.11 -30.25 -2.04
N ARG A 33 2.19 -30.72 -1.19
CA ARG A 33 0.91 -31.17 -1.73
C ARG A 33 0.32 -29.96 -2.45
N PRO A 34 0.04 -30.05 -3.77
CA PRO A 34 -0.70 -29.02 -4.44
C PRO A 34 -2.04 -28.98 -3.70
N SER A 35 -2.20 -28.04 -2.75
CA SER A 35 -3.51 -27.53 -2.47
C SER A 35 -4.02 -27.18 -3.86
N LEU A 36 -5.19 -27.63 -4.23
CA LEU A 36 -6.01 -26.99 -5.25
C LEU A 36 -5.97 -25.52 -4.85
N PHE A 37 -5.01 -24.79 -5.43
CA PHE A 37 -4.83 -23.38 -5.16
C PHE A 37 -6.13 -22.73 -5.58
N SER A 38 -7.01 -22.50 -4.63
CA SER A 38 -7.93 -21.41 -4.74
C SER A 38 -7.07 -20.22 -5.07
N ALA A 39 -7.11 -19.77 -6.32
CA ALA A 39 -6.24 -18.73 -6.81
C ALA A 39 -6.38 -17.53 -5.88
N VAL A 40 -5.30 -17.17 -5.18
CA VAL A 40 -5.31 -16.08 -4.22
C VAL A 40 -5.59 -14.80 -5.00
N GLN A 41 -6.71 -14.16 -4.75
CA GLN A 41 -7.21 -13.02 -5.49
C GLN A 41 -7.53 -11.88 -4.55
N LEU A 42 -7.35 -10.65 -5.02
CA LEU A 42 -7.80 -9.46 -4.31
C LEU A 42 -9.33 -9.41 -4.24
N PRO A 43 -9.91 -8.76 -3.22
CA PRO A 43 -11.33 -8.45 -3.21
C PRO A 43 -11.72 -7.69 -4.48
N ILE A 44 -12.92 -7.97 -4.99
CA ILE A 44 -13.45 -7.30 -6.19
C ILE A 44 -14.19 -6.02 -5.77
N TRP A 45 -13.92 -4.93 -6.47
CA TRP A 45 -14.63 -3.65 -6.35
C TRP A 45 -14.93 -3.07 -7.73
N GLY A 46 -15.86 -2.13 -7.79
CA GLY A 46 -16.33 -1.54 -9.04
C GLY A 46 -15.28 -0.71 -9.79
N GLU A 47 -15.52 -0.49 -11.09
CA GLU A 47 -14.58 0.22 -11.99
C GLU A 47 -14.27 1.66 -11.53
N ALA A 48 -15.26 2.38 -10.99
CA ALA A 48 -15.08 3.72 -10.44
C ALA A 48 -14.44 3.75 -9.04
N GLN A 49 -13.92 2.63 -8.58
CA GLN A 49 -13.42 2.46 -7.21
C GLN A 49 -11.97 1.98 -7.19
N ARG A 50 -11.28 2.23 -6.06
CA ARG A 50 -9.93 1.71 -5.78
C ARG A 50 -9.88 1.20 -4.36
N GLY A 51 -9.24 0.06 -4.15
CA GLY A 51 -9.00 -0.51 -2.83
C GLY A 51 -7.60 -0.20 -2.32
N LEU A 52 -7.45 0.04 -1.01
CA LEU A 52 -6.15 0.14 -0.35
C LEU A 52 -6.25 -0.43 1.07
N PRO A 53 -5.27 -1.23 1.53
CA PRO A 53 -5.21 -1.69 2.91
C PRO A 53 -5.18 -0.53 3.90
N ASN A 54 -5.96 -0.64 4.98
CA ASN A 54 -6.03 0.37 6.03
C ASN A 54 -4.68 0.57 6.71
N SER A 55 -3.90 -0.49 6.87
CA SER A 55 -2.54 -0.44 7.44
C SER A 55 -1.58 0.43 6.63
N LEU A 56 -1.78 0.57 5.32
CA LEU A 56 -0.98 1.42 4.44
C LEU A 56 -1.54 2.85 4.32
N ALA A 57 -2.86 3.02 4.55
CA ALA A 57 -3.54 4.31 4.42
C ALA A 57 -3.53 5.15 5.71
N ARG A 58 -3.36 4.51 6.87
CA ARG A 58 -3.48 5.13 8.21
C ARG A 58 -2.16 5.64 8.78
N GLY A 59 -1.24 6.06 7.94
CA GLY A 59 0.07 6.54 8.38
C GLY A 59 0.86 7.24 7.29
N ALA A 60 2.16 7.40 7.54
CA ALA A 60 3.09 8.14 6.72
C ALA A 60 3.86 7.26 5.70
N LEU A 61 3.34 6.08 5.33
CA LEU A 61 3.97 5.29 4.25
C LEU A 61 3.96 6.08 2.94
N PHE A 62 2.80 6.61 2.59
CA PHE A 62 2.62 7.52 1.45
C PHE A 62 2.49 8.94 1.98
N THR A 63 3.62 9.64 2.10
CA THR A 63 3.66 10.95 2.74
C THR A 63 2.87 12.02 2.00
N ALA A 64 2.46 13.07 2.73
CA ALA A 64 1.83 14.28 2.19
C ALA A 64 2.85 15.34 1.76
N VAL A 65 4.12 14.94 1.54
CA VAL A 65 5.18 15.83 1.08
C VAL A 65 4.95 16.24 -0.37
N ARG A 66 5.27 17.50 -0.71
CA ARG A 66 5.12 18.02 -2.08
C ARG A 66 6.15 17.42 -3.03
N ASP A 67 5.78 17.28 -4.31
CA ASP A 67 6.60 16.62 -5.33
C ASP A 67 7.92 17.33 -5.65
N ASN A 68 8.02 18.65 -5.43
CA ASN A 68 9.19 19.45 -5.77
C ASN A 68 10.33 19.40 -4.73
N SER A 69 10.17 18.66 -3.63
CA SER A 69 11.24 18.48 -2.63
C SER A 69 12.01 17.17 -2.88
N SER A 70 13.28 17.13 -2.49
CA SER A 70 14.06 15.88 -2.51
C SER A 70 13.40 14.79 -1.68
N ARG A 71 13.39 13.56 -2.21
CA ARG A 71 12.88 12.39 -1.49
C ARG A 71 13.94 11.88 -0.51
N LEU A 72 13.53 11.56 0.71
CA LEU A 72 14.39 10.87 1.68
C LEU A 72 14.55 9.41 1.29
N TYR A 73 15.58 8.77 1.82
CA TYR A 73 15.73 7.31 1.81
C TYR A 73 15.60 6.79 3.24
N PHE A 74 14.80 5.75 3.43
CA PHE A 74 14.54 5.10 4.71
C PHE A 74 15.29 3.77 4.77
N GLU A 75 15.97 3.51 5.88
CA GLU A 75 16.82 2.33 6.12
C GLU A 75 16.13 1.27 7.01
N GLY A 76 14.83 1.04 6.82
CA GLY A 76 14.06 0.14 7.68
C GLY A 76 13.52 0.80 8.95
N ALA A 77 13.42 2.12 8.95
CA ALA A 77 12.91 2.89 10.08
C ALA A 77 11.41 2.67 10.29
N PRO A 78 10.91 2.78 11.55
CA PRO A 78 9.48 2.82 11.82
C PRO A 78 8.86 4.06 11.16
N VAL A 79 7.68 3.89 10.62
CA VAL A 79 6.89 4.94 9.98
C VAL A 79 5.71 5.29 10.86
N ALA A 80 5.45 6.59 11.06
CA ALA A 80 4.32 7.05 11.85
C ALA A 80 3.00 6.45 11.32
N SER A 81 2.27 5.79 12.20
CA SER A 81 1.02 5.10 11.91
C SER A 81 0.05 5.22 13.09
N LEU A 82 -1.24 4.91 12.86
CA LEU A 82 -2.20 4.85 13.96
C LEU A 82 -1.86 3.70 14.92
N SER A 83 -2.26 3.86 16.18
CA SER A 83 -2.15 2.83 17.20
C SER A 83 -2.69 1.49 16.72
N GLY A 84 -1.95 0.41 16.99
CA GLY A 84 -2.27 -0.95 16.55
C GLY A 84 -1.74 -1.32 15.16
N ILE A 85 -1.03 -0.41 14.49
CA ILE A 85 -0.32 -0.65 13.24
C ILE A 85 1.17 -0.39 13.49
N ASP A 86 2.00 -1.41 13.36
CA ASP A 86 3.45 -1.30 13.36
C ASP A 86 3.93 -1.44 11.91
N LEU A 87 4.57 -0.39 11.39
CA LEU A 87 5.00 -0.29 10.01
C LEU A 87 6.44 0.14 9.93
N HIS A 88 7.29 -0.69 9.32
CA HIS A 88 8.66 -0.38 9.00
C HIS A 88 8.85 -0.30 7.49
N TYR A 89 9.65 0.66 7.06
CA TYR A 89 9.85 0.95 5.66
C TYR A 89 11.33 1.11 5.30
N ARG A 90 11.74 0.45 4.22
CA ARG A 90 13.04 0.65 3.58
C ARG A 90 12.82 0.99 2.11
N GLY A 91 13.45 2.06 1.65
CA GLY A 91 13.36 2.54 0.28
C GLY A 91 13.27 4.06 0.20
N GLN A 92 13.15 4.56 -1.03
CA GLN A 92 12.95 5.99 -1.28
C GLN A 92 11.54 6.42 -0.83
N GLU A 93 11.43 7.59 -0.19
CA GLU A 93 10.16 8.16 0.29
C GLU A 93 9.03 8.03 -0.72
N LEU A 94 7.96 7.33 -0.34
CA LEU A 94 6.75 7.23 -1.13
C LEU A 94 5.82 8.40 -0.84
N ARG A 95 5.15 8.91 -1.88
CA ARG A 95 4.24 10.06 -1.81
C ARG A 95 2.88 9.72 -2.41
N GLN A 96 2.02 10.71 -2.54
CA GLN A 96 0.63 10.52 -3.00
C GLN A 96 0.51 10.17 -4.49
N ASP A 97 1.50 10.49 -5.30
CA ASP A 97 1.66 10.01 -6.67
C ASP A 97 1.90 8.48 -6.69
N ASP A 98 2.86 8.00 -5.89
CA ASP A 98 3.13 6.56 -5.74
C ASP A 98 1.90 5.81 -5.20
N ALA A 99 1.18 6.40 -4.23
CA ALA A 99 -0.07 5.83 -3.70
C ALA A 99 -1.14 5.67 -4.80
N SER A 100 -1.29 6.68 -5.66
CA SER A 100 -2.28 6.66 -6.74
C SER A 100 -1.94 5.62 -7.80
N VAL A 101 -0.65 5.50 -8.15
CA VAL A 101 -0.14 4.45 -9.06
C VAL A 101 -0.36 3.06 -8.44
N PHE A 102 -0.02 2.87 -7.17
CA PHE A 102 -0.19 1.60 -6.47
C PHE A 102 -1.67 1.17 -6.40
N MET A 103 -2.58 2.08 -6.02
CA MET A 103 -4.02 1.80 -6.02
C MET A 103 -4.54 1.43 -7.41
N THR A 104 -3.99 2.00 -8.48
CA THR A 104 -4.38 1.66 -9.86
C THR A 104 -3.83 0.30 -10.27
N ILE A 105 -2.59 -0.05 -9.86
CA ILE A 105 -2.05 -1.41 -10.05
C ILE A 105 -2.90 -2.46 -9.33
N LEU A 106 -3.27 -2.22 -8.05
CA LEU A 106 -4.17 -3.11 -7.30
C LEU A 106 -5.52 -3.27 -8.00
N HIS A 107 -6.05 -2.17 -8.58
CA HIS A 107 -7.30 -2.22 -9.32
C HIS A 107 -7.22 -3.10 -10.58
N LEU A 108 -6.14 -3.01 -11.33
CA LEU A 108 -5.91 -3.88 -12.48
C LEU A 108 -5.72 -5.33 -12.05
N ALA A 109 -5.01 -5.55 -10.94
CA ALA A 109 -4.73 -6.89 -10.42
C ALA A 109 -5.94 -7.60 -9.81
N ARG A 110 -7.05 -6.91 -9.49
CA ARG A 110 -8.20 -7.51 -8.79
C ARG A 110 -8.93 -8.61 -9.59
N HIS A 111 -8.72 -8.67 -10.90
CA HIS A 111 -9.31 -9.68 -11.77
C HIS A 111 -8.34 -10.80 -12.17
N VAL A 112 -7.11 -10.73 -11.66
CA VAL A 112 -6.04 -11.68 -11.99
C VAL A 112 -5.58 -12.35 -10.69
N PRO A 113 -5.32 -13.66 -10.68
CA PRO A 113 -4.69 -14.31 -9.54
C PRO A 113 -3.38 -13.60 -9.16
N LEU A 114 -3.18 -13.34 -7.86
CA LEU A 114 -1.96 -12.73 -7.38
C LEU A 114 -0.74 -13.60 -7.72
N GLY A 115 0.37 -12.96 -8.03
CA GLY A 115 1.58 -13.62 -8.52
C GLY A 115 1.60 -13.81 -10.04
N GLN A 116 0.48 -13.62 -10.73
CA GLN A 116 0.44 -13.59 -12.19
C GLN A 116 0.73 -12.19 -12.75
N GLU A 117 0.99 -12.12 -14.05
CA GLU A 117 1.26 -10.90 -14.79
C GLU A 117 0.02 -10.02 -14.88
N VAL A 118 0.19 -8.75 -14.50
CA VAL A 118 -0.76 -7.67 -14.78
C VAL A 118 -0.18 -6.78 -15.86
N SER A 119 -0.84 -6.72 -17.01
CA SER A 119 -0.37 -6.02 -18.19
C SER A 119 -1.23 -4.79 -18.49
N PHE A 120 -0.60 -3.66 -18.84
CA PHE A 120 -1.28 -2.40 -19.17
C PHE A 120 -0.43 -1.52 -20.07
N THR A 121 -1.07 -0.63 -20.85
CA THR A 121 -0.33 0.42 -21.56
C THR A 121 -0.06 1.60 -20.63
N ALA A 122 1.14 2.20 -20.74
CA ALA A 122 1.44 3.41 -19.97
C ALA A 122 0.47 4.56 -20.27
N TYR A 123 -0.01 4.66 -21.52
CA TYR A 123 -1.06 5.60 -21.92
C TYR A 123 -2.34 5.43 -21.12
N ALA A 124 -2.87 4.20 -21.04
CA ALA A 124 -4.10 3.92 -20.28
C ALA A 124 -3.93 4.24 -18.80
N MET A 125 -2.76 3.93 -18.23
CA MET A 125 -2.43 4.23 -16.83
C MET A 125 -2.41 5.74 -16.58
N LEU A 126 -1.76 6.54 -17.43
CA LEU A 126 -1.74 8.00 -17.30
C LEU A 126 -3.14 8.60 -17.40
N LYS A 127 -3.94 8.12 -18.36
CA LYS A 127 -5.34 8.53 -18.52
C LYS A 127 -6.18 8.23 -17.29
N GLU A 128 -6.00 7.04 -16.72
CA GLU A 128 -6.69 6.60 -15.51
C GLU A 128 -6.29 7.44 -14.29
N LEU A 129 -5.01 7.78 -14.16
CA LEU A 129 -4.51 8.67 -13.11
C LEU A 129 -4.94 10.13 -13.30
N GLY A 130 -5.43 10.51 -14.49
CA GLY A 130 -5.73 11.89 -14.86
C GLY A 130 -4.48 12.74 -15.06
N TRP A 131 -3.36 12.11 -15.43
CA TRP A 131 -2.10 12.79 -15.73
C TRP A 131 -2.01 13.18 -17.19
N SER A 132 -1.21 14.20 -17.51
CA SER A 132 -1.01 14.65 -18.88
C SER A 132 -0.26 13.59 -19.71
N ILE A 133 -0.56 13.53 -21.01
CA ILE A 133 0.09 12.57 -21.91
C ILE A 133 1.30 13.25 -22.55
N ASN A 134 2.45 13.14 -21.91
CA ASN A 134 3.73 13.68 -22.39
C ASN A 134 4.92 12.89 -21.83
N SER A 135 6.09 13.04 -22.41
CA SER A 135 7.30 12.28 -22.05
C SER A 135 7.68 12.39 -20.57
N LYS A 136 7.45 13.54 -19.95
CA LYS A 136 7.74 13.77 -18.53
C LYS A 136 6.85 12.88 -17.64
N GLU A 137 5.56 12.82 -17.94
CA GLU A 137 4.60 12.02 -17.16
C GLU A 137 4.80 10.51 -17.39
N TYR A 138 5.18 10.08 -18.59
CA TYR A 138 5.63 8.69 -18.84
C TYR A 138 6.85 8.32 -17.98
N GLN A 139 7.84 9.21 -17.92
CA GLN A 139 9.02 9.00 -17.08
C GLN A 139 8.64 9.00 -15.59
N HIS A 140 7.78 9.92 -15.18
CA HIS A 140 7.30 10.01 -13.80
C HIS A 140 6.54 8.74 -13.38
N LEU A 141 5.63 8.24 -14.21
CA LEU A 141 4.93 6.97 -14.00
C LEU A 141 5.91 5.81 -13.80
N ARG A 142 6.91 5.70 -14.70
CA ARG A 142 7.95 4.68 -14.58
C ARG A 142 8.67 4.78 -13.24
N GLN A 143 9.10 5.99 -12.85
CA GLN A 143 9.78 6.22 -11.58
C GLN A 143 8.90 5.86 -10.36
N CYS A 144 7.59 6.08 -10.43
CA CYS A 144 6.67 5.64 -9.37
C CYS A 144 6.68 4.10 -9.24
N ILE A 145 6.60 3.38 -10.35
CA ILE A 145 6.59 1.91 -10.32
C ILE A 145 7.96 1.37 -9.90
N ASP A 146 9.07 1.97 -10.39
CA ASP A 146 10.43 1.63 -9.95
C ASP A 146 10.59 1.78 -8.43
N ARG A 147 10.08 2.89 -7.85
CA ARG A 147 10.09 3.07 -6.38
C ARG A 147 9.26 2.03 -5.65
N LEU A 148 8.06 1.73 -6.14
CA LEU A 148 7.18 0.71 -5.53
C LEU A 148 7.82 -0.69 -5.57
N SER A 149 8.60 -1.01 -6.59
CA SER A 149 9.31 -2.29 -6.69
C SER A 149 10.60 -2.34 -5.84
N ALA A 150 11.25 -1.19 -5.63
CA ALA A 150 12.45 -1.07 -4.81
C ALA A 150 12.16 -0.89 -3.31
N THR A 151 10.94 -1.23 -2.85
CA THR A 151 10.53 -1.11 -1.45
C THR A 151 10.77 -2.39 -0.66
N SER A 152 11.00 -2.25 0.65
CA SER A 152 10.74 -3.30 1.63
C SER A 152 9.82 -2.74 2.70
N VAL A 153 8.61 -3.24 2.75
CA VAL A 153 7.57 -2.85 3.71
C VAL A 153 7.36 -4.01 4.67
N ARG A 154 7.42 -3.75 5.97
CA ARG A 154 7.01 -4.70 7.00
C ARG A 154 5.84 -4.09 7.77
N VAL A 155 4.72 -4.79 7.76
CA VAL A 155 3.49 -4.38 8.45
C VAL A 155 3.12 -5.45 9.45
N SER A 156 2.85 -5.03 10.68
CA SER A 156 2.15 -5.82 11.68
C SER A 156 0.93 -5.04 12.15
N ALA A 157 -0.23 -5.67 12.13
CA ALA A 157 -1.49 -5.03 12.50
C ALA A 157 -2.38 -6.05 13.26
N ASP A 158 -3.49 -5.57 13.84
CA ASP A 158 -4.44 -6.38 14.59
C ASP A 158 -3.74 -7.26 15.66
N ARG A 159 -2.93 -6.62 16.51
CA ARG A 159 -2.17 -7.27 17.59
C ARG A 159 -1.28 -8.43 17.08
N GLY A 160 -0.71 -8.28 15.90
CA GLY A 160 0.17 -9.28 15.29
C GLY A 160 -0.55 -10.39 14.50
N ARG A 161 -1.88 -10.37 14.38
CA ARG A 161 -2.63 -11.34 13.56
C ARG A 161 -2.38 -11.15 12.07
N VAL A 162 -2.17 -9.90 11.64
CA VAL A 162 -1.81 -9.56 10.27
C VAL A 162 -0.33 -9.26 10.22
N GLY A 163 0.43 -10.03 9.43
CA GLY A 163 1.84 -9.83 9.17
C GLY A 163 2.10 -9.86 7.66
N TYR A 164 2.76 -8.83 7.16
CA TYR A 164 3.25 -8.75 5.79
C TYR A 164 4.69 -8.25 5.77
N GLY A 165 5.53 -8.88 4.97
CA GLY A 165 6.89 -8.45 4.71
C GLY A 165 7.23 -8.69 3.24
N GLY A 166 7.51 -7.61 2.49
CA GLY A 166 7.79 -7.70 1.05
C GLY A 166 7.81 -6.34 0.37
N SER A 167 7.95 -6.36 -0.95
CA SER A 167 7.82 -5.18 -1.79
C SER A 167 6.34 -4.90 -2.13
N LEU A 168 6.01 -3.65 -2.42
CA LEU A 168 4.65 -3.29 -2.87
C LEU A 168 4.38 -3.77 -4.30
N VAL A 169 5.40 -3.76 -5.15
CA VAL A 169 5.39 -4.37 -6.49
C VAL A 169 6.56 -5.33 -6.56
N ARG A 170 6.30 -6.60 -6.81
CA ARG A 170 7.32 -7.65 -6.83
C ARG A 170 8.29 -7.47 -7.99
N GLN A 171 7.77 -7.20 -9.18
CA GLN A 171 8.54 -7.08 -10.40
C GLN A 171 7.86 -6.10 -11.36
N PHE A 172 8.69 -5.39 -12.14
CA PHE A 172 8.25 -4.47 -13.17
C PHE A 172 9.10 -4.62 -14.42
N VAL A 173 8.48 -4.80 -15.58
CA VAL A 173 9.14 -4.93 -16.89
C VAL A 173 8.51 -3.95 -17.87
N TRP A 174 9.33 -3.07 -18.46
CA TRP A 174 8.91 -2.08 -19.46
C TRP A 174 9.74 -2.11 -20.75
N ARG A 175 10.76 -3.00 -20.80
CA ARG A 175 11.60 -3.25 -21.97
C ARG A 175 11.74 -4.75 -22.19
N ASP A 176 11.96 -5.14 -23.44
CA ASP A 176 12.33 -6.50 -23.81
C ASP A 176 13.84 -6.77 -23.57
N GLU A 177 14.27 -7.98 -23.88
CA GLU A 177 15.67 -8.42 -23.74
C GLU A 177 16.63 -7.63 -24.65
N GLN A 178 16.12 -7.02 -25.73
CA GLN A 178 16.87 -6.18 -26.65
C GLN A 178 16.90 -4.70 -26.21
N GLY A 179 16.28 -4.36 -25.09
CA GLY A 179 16.20 -3.01 -24.55
C GLY A 179 15.15 -2.12 -25.22
N LYS A 180 14.32 -2.67 -26.13
CA LYS A 180 13.22 -1.95 -26.78
C LYS A 180 12.06 -1.77 -25.80
N GLN A 181 11.45 -0.60 -25.81
CA GLN A 181 10.30 -0.33 -24.95
C GLN A 181 9.10 -1.19 -25.35
N LEU A 182 8.51 -1.87 -24.36
CA LEU A 182 7.29 -2.65 -24.54
C LEU A 182 6.08 -1.73 -24.77
N SER A 183 5.18 -2.14 -25.64
CA SER A 183 3.87 -1.50 -25.82
C SER A 183 3.00 -1.66 -24.57
N HIS A 184 3.10 -2.79 -23.89
CA HIS A 184 2.46 -3.10 -22.63
C HIS A 184 3.49 -3.30 -21.54
N TRP A 185 3.37 -2.53 -20.48
CA TRP A 185 4.16 -2.68 -19.26
C TRP A 185 3.58 -3.80 -18.42
N LYS A 186 4.43 -4.52 -17.71
CA LYS A 186 4.07 -5.70 -16.97
C LYS A 186 4.49 -5.55 -15.51
N VAL A 187 3.59 -5.85 -14.59
CA VAL A 187 3.87 -5.86 -13.16
C VAL A 187 3.38 -7.16 -12.52
N TRP A 188 4.04 -7.55 -11.44
CA TRP A 188 3.64 -8.67 -10.60
C TRP A 188 3.54 -8.18 -9.17
N LEU A 189 2.50 -8.62 -8.46
CA LEU A 189 2.33 -8.39 -7.02
C LEU A 189 2.74 -9.65 -6.25
N GLU A 190 3.19 -9.46 -4.99
CA GLU A 190 3.40 -10.57 -4.09
C GLU A 190 2.04 -11.21 -3.73
N PRO A 191 1.90 -12.56 -3.80
CA PRO A 191 0.66 -13.22 -3.41
C PRO A 191 0.24 -12.91 -1.97
N GLU A 192 1.20 -12.79 -1.06
CA GLU A 192 1.00 -12.52 0.35
C GLU A 192 0.41 -11.14 0.65
N ILE A 193 0.40 -10.22 -0.33
CA ILE A 193 -0.21 -8.88 -0.15
C ILE A 193 -1.71 -8.98 0.17
N VAL A 194 -2.37 -10.08 -0.21
CA VAL A 194 -3.78 -10.35 0.12
C VAL A 194 -4.03 -10.34 1.64
N ARG A 195 -3.03 -10.69 2.45
CA ARG A 195 -3.14 -10.68 3.92
C ARG A 195 -3.48 -9.31 4.48
N LEU A 196 -3.17 -8.24 3.74
CA LEU A 196 -3.52 -6.88 4.10
C LEU A 196 -4.98 -6.52 3.76
N PHE A 197 -5.70 -7.39 3.03
CA PHE A 197 -7.08 -7.21 2.56
C PHE A 197 -8.09 -8.07 3.31
N GLY A 198 -7.81 -8.49 4.54
CA GLY A 198 -8.77 -9.21 5.39
C GLY A 198 -10.06 -8.42 5.62
N GLU A 199 -11.04 -9.04 6.27
CA GLU A 199 -12.32 -8.41 6.59
C GLU A 199 -12.10 -7.08 7.33
N GLN A 200 -12.71 -6.00 6.82
CA GLN A 200 -12.59 -4.62 7.34
C GLN A 200 -11.16 -4.05 7.38
N ALA A 201 -10.16 -4.79 6.84
CA ALA A 201 -8.77 -4.36 6.84
C ALA A 201 -8.39 -3.46 5.64
N PHE A 202 -9.31 -3.21 4.71
CA PHE A 202 -9.10 -2.32 3.58
C PHE A 202 -10.28 -1.38 3.36
N THR A 203 -10.04 -0.33 2.60
CA THR A 203 -11.03 0.71 2.30
C THR A 203 -11.17 0.88 0.80
N ILE A 204 -12.42 1.08 0.38
CA ILE A 204 -12.78 1.39 -1.01
C ILE A 204 -12.92 2.91 -1.17
N PHE A 205 -12.19 3.45 -2.13
CA PHE A 205 -12.17 4.88 -2.47
C PHE A 205 -12.99 5.14 -3.73
N ASP A 206 -13.72 6.23 -3.76
CA ASP A 206 -14.27 6.79 -5.00
C ASP A 206 -13.14 7.43 -5.80
N TRP A 207 -12.86 6.85 -6.97
CA TRP A 207 -11.75 7.32 -7.81
C TRP A 207 -12.03 8.66 -8.47
N GLY A 208 -13.28 8.89 -8.88
CA GLY A 208 -13.71 10.18 -9.41
C GLY A 208 -13.49 11.30 -8.42
N GLN A 209 -13.87 11.08 -7.15
CA GLN A 209 -13.67 12.03 -6.07
C GLN A 209 -12.18 12.32 -5.81
N ARG A 210 -11.32 11.27 -5.82
CA ARG A 210 -9.87 11.43 -5.68
C ARG A 210 -9.27 12.25 -6.84
N ARG A 211 -9.73 12.04 -8.06
CA ARG A 211 -9.30 12.82 -9.24
C ARG A 211 -9.72 14.30 -9.15
N MET A 212 -10.92 14.60 -8.61
CA MET A 212 -11.38 15.97 -8.37
C MET A 212 -10.51 16.74 -7.38
N ILE A 213 -9.94 16.07 -6.37
CA ILE A 213 -8.98 16.67 -5.43
C ILE A 213 -7.72 17.16 -6.16
N GLY A 214 -7.31 16.46 -7.20
CA GLY A 214 -6.19 16.79 -8.08
C GLY A 214 -4.82 16.32 -7.56
N GLY A 215 -3.98 15.82 -8.47
CA GLY A 215 -2.72 15.13 -8.16
C GLY A 215 -1.70 15.96 -7.38
N ARG A 216 -1.72 17.28 -7.51
CA ARG A 216 -0.78 18.19 -6.81
C ARG A 216 -1.19 18.55 -5.37
N ALA A 217 -2.34 18.09 -4.91
CA ALA A 217 -2.88 18.40 -3.58
C ALA A 217 -2.48 17.31 -2.55
N SER A 218 -1.18 17.06 -2.38
CA SER A 218 -0.63 15.93 -1.62
C SER A 218 -1.28 15.77 -0.23
N LEU A 219 -1.45 16.85 0.54
CA LEU A 219 -2.07 16.77 1.86
C LEU A 219 -3.57 16.44 1.79
N ALA A 220 -4.28 16.97 0.80
CA ALA A 220 -5.70 16.64 0.61
C ALA A 220 -5.88 15.19 0.14
N LEU A 221 -5.01 14.69 -0.74
CA LEU A 221 -5.01 13.30 -1.17
C LEU A 221 -4.71 12.34 -0.02
N TRP A 222 -3.77 12.70 0.85
CA TRP A 222 -3.47 11.93 2.04
C TRP A 222 -4.65 11.93 3.02
N LEU A 223 -5.24 13.10 3.30
CA LEU A 223 -6.44 13.23 4.14
C LEU A 223 -7.62 12.43 3.57
N HIS A 224 -7.83 12.46 2.25
CA HIS A 224 -8.86 11.65 1.62
C HIS A 224 -8.65 10.16 1.91
N SER A 225 -7.43 9.65 1.72
CA SER A 225 -7.10 8.26 2.03
C SER A 225 -7.30 7.94 3.50
N PHE A 226 -6.77 8.77 4.39
CA PHE A 226 -6.85 8.59 5.83
C PHE A 226 -8.30 8.61 6.34
N LEU A 227 -9.07 9.64 5.98
CA LEU A 227 -10.45 9.82 6.44
C LEU A 227 -11.41 8.78 5.85
N CYS A 228 -11.15 8.27 4.64
CA CYS A 228 -11.93 7.16 4.08
C CYS A 228 -11.87 5.90 4.94
N THR A 229 -10.76 5.66 5.65
CA THR A 229 -10.60 4.45 6.50
C THR A 229 -11.39 4.50 7.80
N HIS A 230 -12.06 5.61 8.10
CA HIS A 230 -12.86 5.80 9.30
C HIS A 230 -14.33 6.01 8.90
N ALA A 231 -15.22 5.14 9.39
CA ALA A 231 -16.66 5.29 9.15
C ALA A 231 -17.15 6.60 9.78
N GLU A 232 -16.76 6.84 11.03
CA GLU A 232 -17.00 8.07 11.78
C GLU A 232 -15.65 8.62 12.27
N PRO A 233 -15.10 9.65 11.61
CA PRO A 233 -13.84 10.25 12.03
C PRO A 233 -13.99 10.93 13.39
N ILE A 234 -13.19 10.51 14.37
CA ILE A 234 -13.10 11.17 15.66
C ILE A 234 -12.23 12.41 15.58
N PRO A 235 -12.47 13.44 16.42
CA PRO A 235 -11.62 14.63 16.47
C PRO A 235 -10.18 14.25 16.81
N MET A 236 -9.21 14.84 16.08
CA MET A 236 -7.79 14.59 16.28
C MET A 236 -7.01 15.89 16.20
N SER A 237 -5.90 16.00 16.96
CA SER A 237 -5.11 17.23 17.01
C SER A 237 -4.40 17.51 15.68
N VAL A 238 -4.15 18.79 15.41
CA VAL A 238 -3.34 19.27 14.27
C VAL A 238 -1.95 18.62 14.29
N GLY A 239 -1.35 18.47 15.48
CA GLY A 239 -0.05 17.81 15.65
C GLY A 239 -0.10 16.33 15.22
N LYS A 240 -1.19 15.61 15.52
CA LYS A 240 -1.32 14.21 15.12
C LYS A 240 -1.52 14.05 13.59
N TYR A 241 -2.27 14.95 12.96
CA TYR A 241 -2.35 15.01 11.50
C TYR A 241 -0.99 15.32 10.87
N HIS A 242 -0.19 16.21 11.48
CA HIS A 242 1.16 16.52 11.03
C HIS A 242 2.06 15.28 11.06
N GLU A 243 2.10 14.57 12.18
CA GLU A 243 2.88 13.35 12.38
C GLU A 243 2.48 12.25 11.38
N LEU A 244 1.19 11.88 11.36
CA LEU A 244 0.66 10.79 10.52
C LEU A 244 0.75 11.06 9.03
N SER A 245 0.75 12.32 8.60
CA SER A 245 0.91 12.69 7.19
C SER A 245 2.37 12.66 6.71
N GLY A 246 3.34 12.44 7.60
CA GLY A 246 4.76 12.52 7.29
C GLY A 246 5.18 13.92 6.83
N SER A 247 4.46 14.96 7.26
CA SER A 247 4.74 16.34 6.86
C SER A 247 6.10 16.81 7.37
N LYS A 248 6.91 17.41 6.50
CA LYS A 248 8.21 18.01 6.83
C LYS A 248 8.12 19.46 7.30
N SER A 249 6.91 19.98 7.57
CA SER A 249 6.74 21.35 8.06
C SER A 249 7.35 21.47 9.44
N LYS A 250 8.33 22.37 9.61
CA LYS A 250 8.98 22.61 10.91
C LYS A 250 8.07 23.34 11.91
N ASN A 251 7.04 24.04 11.42
CA ASN A 251 6.14 24.85 12.23
C ASN A 251 4.69 24.38 12.05
N LEU A 252 4.05 24.01 13.16
CA LEU A 252 2.64 23.59 13.19
C LEU A 252 1.68 24.69 12.75
N PHE A 253 2.00 25.97 12.92
CA PHE A 253 1.18 27.07 12.41
C PHE A 253 1.09 27.02 10.89
N HIS A 254 2.22 26.86 10.19
CA HIS A 254 2.22 26.71 8.73
C HIS A 254 1.55 25.41 8.28
N PHE A 255 1.72 24.33 9.04
CA PHE A 255 1.01 23.08 8.74
C PHE A 255 -0.50 23.26 8.89
N ARG A 256 -0.96 23.92 9.98
CA ARG A 256 -2.38 24.20 10.21
C ARG A 256 -3.02 25.00 9.05
N ALA A 257 -2.33 26.03 8.54
CA ALA A 257 -2.82 26.79 7.38
C ALA A 257 -2.97 25.88 6.14
N ARG A 258 -2.00 25.03 5.87
CA ARG A 258 -2.06 24.04 4.77
C ARG A 258 -3.15 22.99 5.00
N LEU A 259 -3.39 22.58 6.23
CA LEU A 259 -4.44 21.63 6.59
C LEU A 259 -5.83 22.22 6.31
N VAL A 260 -6.07 23.48 6.64
CA VAL A 260 -7.32 24.18 6.29
C VAL A 260 -7.56 24.18 4.78
N VAL A 261 -6.54 24.53 3.98
CA VAL A 261 -6.62 24.50 2.51
C VAL A 261 -6.90 23.09 2.00
N ALA A 262 -6.29 22.08 2.59
CA ALA A 262 -6.50 20.69 2.20
C ALA A 262 -7.91 20.19 2.55
N LEU A 263 -8.42 20.53 3.74
CA LEU A 263 -9.81 20.22 4.15
C LEU A 263 -10.83 20.93 3.27
N GLN A 264 -10.57 22.20 2.88
CA GLN A 264 -11.43 22.90 1.94
C GLN A 264 -11.50 22.20 0.57
N LYS A 265 -10.35 21.73 0.04
CA LYS A 265 -10.34 20.92 -1.19
C LYS A 265 -11.17 19.63 -1.08
N LEU A 266 -11.20 18.99 0.09
CA LEU A 266 -12.06 17.83 0.33
C LEU A 266 -13.54 18.22 0.35
N LYS A 267 -13.88 19.40 0.84
CA LYS A 267 -15.25 19.95 0.80
C LYS A 267 -15.65 20.27 -0.63
N ASP A 268 -14.77 20.91 -1.40
CA ASP A 268 -15.00 21.23 -2.81
C ASP A 268 -15.17 19.95 -3.66
N ALA A 269 -14.44 18.88 -3.35
CA ALA A 269 -14.59 17.57 -3.94
C ALA A 269 -15.81 16.78 -3.42
N ARG A 270 -16.68 17.41 -2.62
CA ARG A 270 -17.87 16.78 -2.02
C ARG A 270 -17.60 15.52 -1.19
N PHE A 271 -16.40 15.45 -0.61
CA PHE A 271 -16.04 14.40 0.33
C PHE A 271 -16.42 14.77 1.76
N LEU A 272 -16.18 16.02 2.16
CA LEU A 272 -16.63 16.58 3.42
C LEU A 272 -17.87 17.46 3.20
N ALA A 273 -18.84 17.33 4.11
CA ALA A 273 -19.95 18.26 4.24
C ALA A 273 -19.47 19.53 4.96
N ASP A 274 -18.70 19.36 6.04
CA ASP A 274 -18.14 20.46 6.79
C ASP A 274 -16.89 20.06 7.58
N PHE A 275 -16.14 21.08 8.05
CA PHE A 275 -15.02 20.90 8.97
C PHE A 275 -14.83 22.14 9.85
N ARG A 276 -14.26 21.96 11.02
CA ARG A 276 -13.81 23.06 11.90
C ARG A 276 -12.55 22.67 12.66
N ILE A 277 -11.73 23.66 12.98
CA ILE A 277 -10.57 23.47 13.85
C ILE A 277 -10.75 24.38 15.08
N ALA A 278 -10.95 23.76 16.22
CA ALA A 278 -11.16 24.45 17.50
C ALA A 278 -10.30 23.78 18.59
N ASN A 279 -9.64 24.58 19.43
CA ASN A 279 -8.79 24.10 20.54
C ASN A 279 -7.77 23.04 20.07
N ASP A 280 -7.10 23.30 18.94
CA ASP A 280 -6.15 22.39 18.27
C ASP A 280 -6.72 21.06 17.78
N LEU A 281 -8.03 20.83 17.91
CA LEU A 281 -8.72 19.65 17.40
C LEU A 281 -9.39 19.92 16.06
N VAL A 282 -9.22 19.01 15.14
CA VAL A 282 -9.85 19.01 13.81
C VAL A 282 -11.09 18.14 13.85
N TYR A 283 -12.23 18.72 13.59
CA TYR A 283 -13.52 18.06 13.46
C TYR A 283 -13.89 18.02 11.99
N VAL A 284 -14.28 16.87 11.50
CA VAL A 284 -14.71 16.70 10.11
C VAL A 284 -16.05 15.97 10.06
N GLN A 285 -16.91 16.38 9.15
CA GLN A 285 -18.17 15.74 8.85
C GLN A 285 -18.14 15.27 7.40
N ARG A 286 -18.24 13.96 7.18
CA ARG A 286 -18.30 13.39 5.84
C ARG A 286 -19.69 13.57 5.24
N VAL A 287 -19.74 13.74 3.91
CA VAL A 287 -21.01 13.64 3.18
C VAL A 287 -21.55 12.22 3.35
N ARG A 288 -22.75 12.07 3.94
CA ARG A 288 -23.43 10.78 4.01
C ARG A 288 -23.77 10.30 2.61
N ARG A 289 -23.18 9.21 2.18
CA ARG A 289 -23.65 8.53 0.96
C ARG A 289 -24.89 7.73 1.33
N ALA A 290 -25.94 7.87 0.53
CA ALA A 290 -27.07 6.94 0.61
C ALA A 290 -26.54 5.49 0.48
N PRO A 291 -27.03 4.53 1.25
CA PRO A 291 -26.66 3.13 1.06
C PRO A 291 -26.95 2.78 -0.41
N ARG A 292 -25.91 2.37 -1.14
CA ARG A 292 -26.15 1.81 -2.49
C ARG A 292 -26.99 0.56 -2.30
N ALA A 293 -28.14 0.50 -2.97
CA ALA A 293 -28.90 -0.71 -3.09
C ALA A 293 -27.96 -1.84 -3.52
N VAL A 294 -27.91 -2.89 -2.72
CA VAL A 294 -27.23 -4.14 -3.07
C VAL A 294 -27.97 -4.66 -4.29
N VAL A 295 -27.38 -4.55 -5.46
CA VAL A 295 -27.86 -5.27 -6.63
C VAL A 295 -27.54 -6.71 -6.36
N GLU A 296 -28.52 -7.46 -5.87
CA GLU A 296 -28.46 -8.91 -5.82
C GLU A 296 -28.21 -9.40 -7.25
N ALA A 297 -27.03 -9.99 -7.44
CA ALA A 297 -26.75 -10.73 -8.67
C ALA A 297 -27.71 -11.92 -8.72
N ARG A 298 -28.64 -11.90 -9.69
CA ARG A 298 -29.41 -13.07 -10.10
C ARG A 298 -28.53 -13.99 -10.94
#